data_4567168c035a67e373d08848f03c51c5
#
_entry.id   4567168c035a67e373d08848f03c51c5
#
_cell.length_a   1.000
_cell.length_b   1.000
_cell.length_c   1.000
_cell.angle_alpha   90.00
_cell.angle_beta   90.00
_cell.angle_gamma   90.00
#
_symmetry.space_group_name_H-M   'P 1'
#
loop_
_entity.id
_entity.type
_entity.pdbx_description
1 polymer ?
#
loop_
_entity_poly.entity_id
_entity_poly.type
_entity_poly.pdbx_seq_one_letter_code
_entity_poly.pdbx_strand_id
1 'polypeptide(L)'
;MSRFARLVLGVSLAGLLSGCASLITGGPLIRPGEPVGAIAVINRTSHPIGVVAISACSASTYGLNRLPDGVSIPSGRSYQFEVSAGCWDVDAGAFGVGEARQRLTVGPGGVTRYTVTD
;
A
#
# COMPACT_ATOMS: atom_id res chain seq x y z
N MET A 1 16.95 22.14 31.53
CA MET A 1 15.48 22.21 31.63
C MET A 1 14.85 22.56 30.27
N SER A 2 15.29 23.65 29.61
CA SER A 2 14.73 24.01 28.29
C SER A 2 15.00 23.00 27.19
N ARG A 3 16.12 22.29 27.21
CA ARG A 3 16.44 21.24 26.27
C ARG A 3 15.51 20.02 26.39
N PHE A 4 15.04 19.73 27.61
CA PHE A 4 14.13 18.62 27.88
C PHE A 4 12.73 18.91 27.32
N ALA A 5 12.24 20.12 27.47
CA ALA A 5 10.94 20.53 26.94
C ALA A 5 10.93 20.52 25.40
N ARG A 6 12.03 20.92 24.76
CA ARG A 6 12.16 20.87 23.30
C ARG A 6 12.14 19.46 22.74
N LEU A 7 12.76 18.48 23.43
CA LEU A 7 12.75 17.09 23.02
C LEU A 7 11.33 16.48 23.08
N VAL A 8 10.57 16.78 24.12
CA VAL A 8 9.20 16.31 24.26
C VAL A 8 8.32 16.89 23.18
N LEU A 9 8.46 18.16 22.84
CA LEU A 9 7.72 18.80 21.74
C LEU A 9 8.06 18.18 20.38
N GLY A 10 9.33 17.86 20.11
CA GLY A 10 9.76 17.22 18.89
C GLY A 10 9.14 15.84 18.69
N VAL A 11 9.04 15.03 19.73
CA VAL A 11 8.42 13.70 19.69
C VAL A 11 6.92 13.83 19.40
N SER A 12 6.22 14.79 20.02
CA SER A 12 4.79 15.00 19.75
C SER A 12 4.54 15.42 18.30
N LEU A 13 5.37 16.30 17.74
CA LEU A 13 5.26 16.70 16.34
C LEU A 13 5.48 15.53 15.37
N ALA A 14 6.46 14.68 15.63
CA ALA A 14 6.73 13.50 14.81
C ALA A 14 5.53 12.53 14.82
N GLY A 15 4.87 12.35 15.96
CA GLY A 15 3.68 11.53 16.08
C GLY A 15 2.51 12.08 15.26
N LEU A 16 2.31 13.40 15.26
CA LEU A 16 1.27 14.04 14.46
C LEU A 16 1.53 13.91 12.96
N LEU A 17 2.79 14.07 12.51
CA LEU A 17 3.16 13.89 11.11
C LEU A 17 2.95 12.46 10.64
N SER A 18 3.25 11.46 11.46
CA SER A 18 2.99 10.05 11.15
C SER A 18 1.49 9.78 10.99
N GLY A 19 0.64 10.37 11.84
CA GLY A 19 -0.81 10.26 11.73
C GLY A 19 -1.34 10.85 10.43
N CYS A 20 -0.84 12.02 10.02
CA CYS A 20 -1.21 12.65 8.75
C CYS A 20 -0.76 11.82 7.55
N ALA A 21 0.45 11.26 7.57
CA ALA A 21 0.95 10.39 6.52
C ALA A 21 0.08 9.14 6.35
N SER A 22 -0.36 8.51 7.43
CA SER A 22 -1.25 7.34 7.37
C SER A 22 -2.60 7.66 6.73
N LEU A 23 -3.15 8.83 6.95
CA LEU A 23 -4.40 9.27 6.32
C LEU A 23 -4.23 9.43 4.81
N ILE A 24 -3.06 9.84 4.34
CA ILE A 24 -2.79 10.07 2.92
C ILE A 24 -2.40 8.78 2.21
N THR A 25 -1.52 7.98 2.80
CA THR A 25 -0.94 6.81 2.15
C THR A 25 -1.74 5.52 2.33
N GLY A 26 -2.71 5.48 3.24
CA GLY A 26 -3.42 4.26 3.60
C GLY A 26 -2.70 3.41 4.64
N GLY A 27 -1.61 3.94 5.22
CA GLY A 27 -0.83 3.30 6.26
C GLY A 27 0.41 2.56 5.73
N PRO A 28 1.32 2.16 6.61
CA PRO A 28 2.52 1.42 6.22
C PRO A 28 2.16 0.00 5.76
N LEU A 29 2.85 -0.48 4.73
CA LEU A 29 2.65 -1.85 4.24
C LEU A 29 3.23 -2.88 5.21
N ILE A 30 4.35 -2.55 5.84
CA ILE A 30 4.99 -3.40 6.85
C ILE A 30 4.82 -2.75 8.20
N ARG A 31 4.18 -3.46 9.13
CA ARG A 31 4.02 -3.03 10.51
C ARG A 31 5.00 -3.81 11.39
N PRO A 32 5.83 -3.10 12.19
CA PRO A 32 6.83 -3.77 13.03
C PRO A 32 6.20 -4.81 13.97
N GLY A 33 6.85 -5.96 14.10
CA GLY A 33 6.42 -7.03 14.99
C GLY A 33 5.28 -7.90 14.47
N GLU A 34 4.71 -7.58 13.30
CA GLU A 34 3.65 -8.39 12.70
C GLU A 34 4.23 -9.34 11.65
N PRO A 35 3.63 -10.54 11.48
CA PRO A 35 4.05 -11.46 10.43
C PRO A 35 3.89 -10.83 9.04
N VAL A 36 4.73 -11.24 8.11
CA VAL A 36 4.79 -10.70 6.76
C VAL A 36 4.32 -11.74 5.75
N GLY A 37 3.58 -11.29 4.77
CA GLY A 37 3.23 -12.02 3.57
C GLY A 37 3.43 -11.14 2.34
N ALA A 38 2.70 -11.38 1.26
CA ALA A 38 2.82 -10.60 0.05
C ALA A 38 1.51 -10.54 -0.73
N ILE A 39 1.37 -9.48 -1.52
CA ILE A 39 0.32 -9.35 -2.54
C ILE A 39 1.02 -9.33 -3.90
N ALA A 40 0.64 -10.24 -4.78
CA ALA A 40 1.11 -10.26 -6.16
C ALA A 40 0.01 -9.69 -7.06
N VAL A 41 0.28 -8.53 -7.67
CA VAL A 41 -0.63 -7.92 -8.63
C VAL A 41 -0.26 -8.42 -10.02
N ILE A 42 -1.18 -9.12 -10.68
CA ILE A 42 -0.97 -9.76 -11.97
C ILE A 42 -1.78 -9.00 -13.01
N ASN A 43 -1.09 -8.46 -14.02
CA ASN A 43 -1.74 -7.70 -15.07
C ASN A 43 -2.10 -8.59 -16.25
N ARG A 44 -3.38 -8.94 -16.37
CA ARG A 44 -3.93 -9.65 -17.53
C ARG A 44 -4.83 -8.73 -18.36
N THR A 45 -4.55 -7.44 -18.31
CA THR A 45 -5.22 -6.45 -19.16
C THR A 45 -4.38 -6.20 -20.42
N SER A 46 -4.95 -5.47 -21.36
CA SER A 46 -4.24 -5.07 -22.59
C SER A 46 -3.41 -3.80 -22.40
N HIS A 47 -3.40 -3.21 -21.20
CA HIS A 47 -2.69 -1.96 -20.91
C HIS A 47 -1.74 -2.14 -19.71
N PRO A 48 -0.65 -1.36 -19.63
CA PRO A 48 0.19 -1.35 -18.43
C PRO A 48 -0.60 -0.84 -17.21
N ILE A 49 -0.32 -1.41 -16.05
CA ILE A 49 -0.83 -0.89 -14.77
C ILE A 49 0.23 0.09 -14.26
N GLY A 50 -0.16 1.36 -14.16
CA GLY A 50 0.74 2.44 -13.72
C GLY A 50 0.54 2.86 -12.27
N VAL A 51 -0.56 2.44 -11.64
CA VAL A 51 -0.89 2.80 -10.26
C VAL A 51 -1.37 1.57 -9.52
N VAL A 52 -0.78 1.31 -8.36
CA VAL A 52 -1.27 0.31 -7.41
C VAL A 52 -1.31 0.99 -6.05
N ALA A 53 -2.51 1.23 -5.54
CA ALA A 53 -2.73 1.72 -4.19
C ALA A 53 -3.08 0.55 -3.29
N ILE A 54 -2.46 0.48 -2.12
CA ILE A 54 -2.69 -0.55 -1.13
C ILE A 54 -2.88 0.12 0.21
N SER A 55 -4.01 -0.13 0.85
CA SER A 55 -4.33 0.46 2.16
C SER A 55 -4.87 -0.59 3.10
N ALA A 56 -4.63 -0.38 4.40
CA ALA A 56 -5.25 -1.22 5.42
C ALA A 56 -6.79 -1.12 5.33
N CYS A 57 -7.50 -2.22 5.60
CA CYS A 57 -8.96 -2.23 5.51
C CYS A 57 -9.62 -1.25 6.48
N SER A 58 -8.92 -0.85 7.55
CA SER A 58 -9.37 0.16 8.50
C SER A 58 -9.17 1.59 8.02
N ALA A 59 -8.43 1.81 6.92
CA ALA A 59 -8.19 3.14 6.39
C ALA A 59 -9.42 3.64 5.62
N SER A 60 -9.60 4.97 5.59
CA SER A 60 -10.72 5.61 4.89
C SER A 60 -10.40 5.97 3.44
N THR A 61 -9.23 5.63 2.95
CA THR A 61 -8.76 5.93 1.60
C THR A 61 -7.94 4.78 1.06
N TYR A 62 -7.86 4.66 -0.27
CA TYR A 62 -6.94 3.73 -0.93
C TYR A 62 -5.50 4.19 -0.87
N GLY A 63 -5.25 5.47 -0.61
CA GLY A 63 -3.92 6.03 -0.48
C GLY A 63 -3.28 6.37 -1.82
N LEU A 64 -1.94 6.37 -1.84
CA LEU A 64 -1.14 6.75 -2.99
C LEU A 64 -0.59 5.51 -3.71
N ASN A 65 -0.05 5.74 -4.91
CA ASN A 65 0.60 4.70 -5.68
C ASN A 65 1.79 4.11 -4.91
N ARG A 66 1.81 2.78 -4.80
CA ARG A 66 2.88 2.04 -4.11
C ARG A 66 3.96 1.54 -5.07
N LEU A 67 3.74 1.60 -6.39
CA LEU A 67 4.79 1.28 -7.35
C LEU A 67 5.91 2.32 -7.24
N PRO A 68 7.18 1.90 -7.31
CA PRO A 68 8.30 2.84 -7.37
C PRO A 68 8.15 3.81 -8.54
N ASP A 69 8.75 4.99 -8.44
CA ASP A 69 8.73 5.98 -9.50
C ASP A 69 9.24 5.39 -10.81
N GLY A 70 8.50 5.63 -11.89
CA GLY A 70 8.86 5.13 -13.22
C GLY A 70 8.59 3.66 -13.45
N VAL A 71 8.04 2.94 -12.45
CA VAL A 71 7.72 1.52 -12.57
C VAL A 71 6.25 1.35 -12.91
N SER A 72 5.97 0.52 -13.90
CA SER A 72 4.62 0.04 -14.21
C SER A 72 4.64 -1.48 -14.34
N ILE A 73 3.46 -2.09 -14.35
CA ILE A 73 3.33 -3.53 -14.57
C ILE A 73 2.87 -3.74 -16.01
N PRO A 74 3.74 -4.19 -16.91
CA PRO A 74 3.33 -4.42 -18.29
C PRO A 74 2.26 -5.51 -18.38
N SER A 75 1.49 -5.49 -19.47
CA SER A 75 0.54 -6.55 -19.78
C SER A 75 1.21 -7.92 -19.75
N GLY A 76 0.58 -8.88 -19.07
CA GLY A 76 1.10 -10.25 -18.90
C GLY A 76 2.17 -10.40 -17.81
N ARG A 77 2.49 -9.33 -17.08
CA ARG A 77 3.48 -9.35 -16.01
C ARG A 77 2.83 -9.17 -14.65
N SER A 78 3.63 -9.36 -13.61
CA SER A 78 3.20 -9.20 -12.22
C SER A 78 4.22 -8.41 -11.43
N TYR A 79 3.76 -7.85 -10.30
CA TYR A 79 4.61 -7.16 -9.33
C TYR A 79 4.19 -7.60 -7.93
N GLN A 80 5.16 -7.89 -7.08
CA GLN A 80 4.90 -8.39 -5.73
C GLN A 80 5.25 -7.33 -4.68
N PHE A 81 4.29 -7.09 -3.77
CA PHE A 81 4.45 -6.19 -2.64
C PHE A 81 4.53 -7.01 -1.35
N GLU A 82 5.55 -6.80 -0.57
CA GLU A 82 5.59 -7.35 0.79
C GLU A 82 4.70 -6.50 1.70
N VAL A 83 3.83 -7.16 2.45
CA VAL A 83 2.89 -6.51 3.37
C VAL A 83 2.77 -7.33 4.64
N SER A 84 2.45 -6.68 5.74
CA SER A 84 2.07 -7.39 6.97
C SER A 84 0.85 -8.25 6.70
N ALA A 85 0.78 -9.43 7.34
CA ALA A 85 -0.40 -10.28 7.25
C ALA A 85 -1.64 -9.53 7.75
N GLY A 86 -2.78 -9.75 7.12
CA GLY A 86 -4.03 -9.11 7.48
C GLY A 86 -4.86 -8.71 6.29
N CYS A 87 -5.77 -7.76 6.52
CA CYS A 87 -6.72 -7.27 5.53
C CYS A 87 -6.20 -6.03 4.80
N TRP A 88 -6.29 -6.05 3.48
CA TRP A 88 -5.82 -4.96 2.62
C TRP A 88 -6.83 -4.65 1.52
N ASP A 89 -7.00 -3.38 1.22
CA ASP A 89 -7.74 -2.92 0.05
C ASP A 89 -6.75 -2.54 -1.05
N VAL A 90 -6.95 -3.08 -2.25
CA VAL A 90 -6.06 -2.83 -3.39
C VAL A 90 -6.86 -2.17 -4.50
N ASP A 91 -6.29 -1.11 -5.08
CA ASP A 91 -6.80 -0.44 -6.26
C ASP A 91 -5.69 -0.39 -7.30
N ALA A 92 -5.86 -1.11 -8.39
CA ALA A 92 -4.87 -1.20 -9.46
C ALA A 92 -5.45 -0.69 -10.77
N GLY A 93 -4.70 0.13 -11.49
CA GLY A 93 -5.22 0.68 -12.73
C GLY A 93 -4.23 1.50 -13.53
N ALA A 94 -4.77 2.15 -14.56
CA ALA A 94 -4.06 3.05 -15.42
C ALA A 94 -4.87 4.33 -15.61
N PHE A 95 -4.19 5.45 -15.59
CA PHE A 95 -4.82 6.75 -15.74
C PHE A 95 -5.57 6.85 -17.07
N GLY A 96 -6.85 7.20 -17.01
CA GLY A 96 -7.69 7.34 -18.21
C GLY A 96 -8.17 6.04 -18.85
N VAL A 97 -7.79 4.89 -18.31
CA VAL A 97 -8.21 3.57 -18.81
C VAL A 97 -9.21 2.91 -17.88
N GLY A 98 -8.92 2.90 -16.59
CA GLY A 98 -9.78 2.30 -15.60
C GLY A 98 -9.01 1.80 -14.40
N GLU A 99 -9.75 1.32 -13.41
CA GLU A 99 -9.19 0.78 -12.18
C GLU A 99 -10.01 -0.42 -11.70
N ALA A 100 -9.35 -1.30 -10.94
CA ALA A 100 -9.97 -2.46 -10.35
C ALA A 100 -9.66 -2.49 -8.85
N ARG A 101 -10.70 -2.63 -8.04
CA ARG A 101 -10.62 -2.58 -6.57
C ARG A 101 -11.04 -3.91 -5.97
N GLN A 102 -10.29 -4.36 -4.97
CA GLN A 102 -10.64 -5.57 -4.24
C GLN A 102 -10.07 -5.55 -2.83
N ARG A 103 -10.83 -6.10 -1.90
CA ARG A 103 -10.38 -6.37 -0.55
C ARG A 103 -9.78 -7.77 -0.48
N LEU A 104 -8.59 -7.87 0.11
CA LEU A 104 -7.81 -9.10 0.16
C LEU A 104 -7.42 -9.42 1.60
N THR A 105 -7.22 -10.71 1.87
CA THR A 105 -6.59 -11.18 3.10
C THR A 105 -5.25 -11.82 2.76
N VAL A 106 -4.22 -11.46 3.51
CA VAL A 106 -2.86 -12.00 3.36
C VAL A 106 -2.52 -12.77 4.62
N GLY A 107 -2.22 -14.06 4.46
CA GLY A 107 -1.77 -14.92 5.56
C GLY A 107 -0.27 -14.77 5.82
N PRO A 108 0.20 -15.12 7.05
CA PRO A 108 1.63 -15.12 7.37
C PRO A 108 2.42 -16.03 6.41
N GLY A 109 3.46 -15.47 5.80
CA GLY A 109 4.29 -16.20 4.84
C GLY A 109 3.60 -16.55 3.53
N GLY A 110 2.35 -16.13 3.36
CA GLY A 110 1.56 -16.42 2.17
C GLY A 110 1.65 -15.34 1.11
N VAL A 111 1.26 -15.68 -0.11
CA VAL A 111 1.12 -14.74 -1.22
C VAL A 111 -0.33 -14.76 -1.68
N THR A 112 -1.00 -13.61 -1.59
CA THR A 112 -2.34 -13.44 -2.14
C THR A 112 -2.20 -12.85 -3.54
N ARG A 113 -2.76 -13.53 -4.52
CA ARG A 113 -2.72 -13.08 -5.92
C ARG A 113 -3.94 -12.23 -6.23
N TYR A 114 -3.69 -11.08 -6.83
CA TYR A 114 -4.73 -10.22 -7.34
C TYR A 114 -4.56 -10.08 -8.85
N THR A 115 -5.40 -10.78 -9.62
CA THR A 115 -5.37 -10.76 -11.08
C THR A 115 -6.33 -9.68 -11.58
N VAL A 116 -5.78 -8.72 -12.33
CA VAL A 116 -6.54 -7.64 -12.95
C VAL A 116 -6.79 -8.01 -14.41
N THR A 117 -8.06 -7.99 -14.82
CA THR A 117 -8.49 -8.32 -16.20
C THR A 117 -9.26 -7.15 -16.82
N ASP A 118 -9.34 -7.12 -18.13
CA ASP A 118 -10.17 -6.13 -18.87
C ASP A 118 -11.67 -6.36 -18.65
#